data_30e1ace8d92f670212094be484cb8961
#
_entry.id   30e1ace8d92f670212094be484cb8961
#
_cell.length_a   1.000
_cell.length_b   1.000
_cell.length_c   1.000
_cell.angle_alpha   90.00
_cell.angle_beta   90.00
_cell.angle_gamma   90.00
#
_symmetry.space_group_name_H-M   'P 1'
#
loop_
_entity.id
_entity.type
_entity.pdbx_description
1 polymer ?
#
loop_
_entity_poly.entity_id
_entity_poly.type
_entity_poly.pdbx_seq_one_letter_code
_entity_poly.pdbx_strand_id
1 'polypeptide(L)'
;MAKQIEAGKFLVIECTAGELMDAVGSDICICDWCGQPYHLSDKGCYIAVLNHWYCKKCYEEWVSRAEWYPEDADVERRNFNFYAPRLGVKCQ
;
A
#
# COMPACT_ATOMS: atom_id res chain seq x y z
N MET A 1 -12.55 -0.99 5.17
CA MET A 1 -11.93 -2.29 5.35
C MET A 1 -10.87 -2.52 4.26
N ALA A 2 -9.70 -2.99 4.65
CA ALA A 2 -8.62 -3.19 3.69
C ALA A 2 -8.94 -4.34 2.72
N LYS A 3 -8.50 -4.19 1.48
CA LYS A 3 -8.69 -5.22 0.46
C LYS A 3 -7.60 -5.11 -0.61
N GLN A 4 -7.26 -6.25 -1.20
CA GLN A 4 -6.39 -6.24 -2.36
C GLN A 4 -7.17 -5.72 -3.56
N ILE A 5 -6.52 -4.85 -4.35
CA ILE A 5 -7.13 -4.29 -5.56
C ILE A 5 -6.29 -4.64 -6.79
N GLU A 6 -6.93 -4.55 -7.95
CA GLU A 6 -6.25 -4.78 -9.21
C GLU A 6 -5.36 -3.60 -9.58
N ALA A 7 -4.11 -3.89 -9.90
CA ALA A 7 -3.12 -2.88 -10.28
C ALA A 7 -2.13 -3.49 -11.29
N GLY A 8 -2.66 -4.08 -12.38
CA GLY A 8 -1.84 -4.80 -13.34
C GLY A 8 -1.15 -5.98 -12.67
N LYS A 9 0.17 -6.03 -12.72
CA LYS A 9 0.96 -7.07 -12.08
C LYS A 9 1.38 -6.73 -10.65
N PHE A 10 1.07 -5.51 -10.19
CA PHE A 10 1.46 -5.06 -8.85
C PHE A 10 0.56 -5.66 -7.77
N LEU A 11 1.15 -5.91 -6.61
CA LEU A 11 0.40 -6.30 -5.41
C LEU A 11 0.14 -5.04 -4.60
N VAL A 12 -1.12 -4.66 -4.49
CA VAL A 12 -1.54 -3.41 -3.84
C VAL A 12 -2.72 -3.69 -2.92
N ILE A 13 -2.69 -3.09 -1.73
CA ILE A 13 -3.78 -3.20 -0.76
C ILE A 13 -4.38 -1.81 -0.55
N GLU A 14 -5.67 -1.67 -0.86
CA GLU A 14 -6.41 -0.45 -0.53
C GLU A 14 -6.74 -0.48 0.96
N CYS A 15 -6.30 0.53 1.69
CA CYS A 15 -6.55 0.61 3.13
C CYS A 15 -6.55 2.07 3.58
N THR A 16 -7.21 2.34 4.71
CA THR A 16 -7.16 3.68 5.29
C THR A 16 -5.82 3.90 6.00
N ALA A 17 -5.49 5.17 6.22
CA ALA A 17 -4.30 5.52 7.00
C ALA A 17 -4.32 4.85 8.37
N GLY A 18 -5.50 4.82 9.02
CA GLY A 18 -5.63 4.20 10.35
C GLY A 18 -5.38 2.71 10.32
N GLU A 19 -5.88 2.02 9.29
CA GLU A 19 -5.66 0.58 9.14
C GLU A 19 -4.17 0.27 8.99
N LEU A 20 -3.46 1.07 8.22
CA LEU A 20 -2.02 0.88 8.04
C LEU A 20 -1.25 1.17 9.33
N MET A 21 -1.62 2.24 10.04
CA MET A 21 -0.98 2.58 11.31
C MET A 21 -1.13 1.46 12.33
N ASP A 22 -2.32 0.86 12.42
CA ASP A 22 -2.55 -0.28 13.31
C ASP A 22 -1.71 -1.48 12.90
N ALA A 23 -1.55 -1.71 11.60
CA ALA A 23 -0.80 -2.85 11.10
C ALA A 23 0.69 -2.76 11.44
N VAL A 24 1.25 -1.55 11.46
CA VAL A 24 2.69 -1.34 11.72
C VAL A 24 2.99 -0.81 13.12
N GLY A 25 1.95 -0.48 13.91
CA GLY A 25 2.14 0.07 15.23
C GLY A 25 2.67 1.49 15.24
N SER A 26 2.39 2.27 14.21
CA SER A 26 2.84 3.65 14.08
C SER A 26 1.74 4.62 14.51
N ASP A 27 2.13 5.80 14.98
CA ASP A 27 1.19 6.85 15.37
C ASP A 27 0.96 7.88 14.25
N ILE A 28 1.73 7.82 13.17
CA ILE A 28 1.71 8.81 12.11
C ILE A 28 1.58 8.11 10.78
N CYS A 29 0.65 8.58 9.95
CA CYS A 29 0.54 8.15 8.58
C CYS A 29 0.66 9.35 7.64
N ILE A 30 1.65 9.32 6.80
CA ILE A 30 1.96 10.36 5.83
C ILE A 30 2.05 9.70 4.47
N CYS A 31 1.48 10.34 3.44
CA CYS A 31 1.66 9.85 2.08
C CYS A 31 3.16 9.93 1.72
N ASP A 32 3.73 8.81 1.32
CA ASP A 32 5.16 8.73 1.03
C ASP A 32 5.57 9.45 -0.25
N TRP A 33 4.60 9.94 -1.02
CA TRP A 33 4.87 10.70 -2.24
C TRP A 33 4.75 12.21 -2.00
N CYS A 34 3.59 12.69 -1.55
CA CYS A 34 3.36 14.12 -1.38
C CYS A 34 3.73 14.64 0.00
N GLY A 35 4.00 13.75 0.94
CA GLY A 35 4.43 14.13 2.28
C GLY A 35 3.35 14.75 3.16
N GLN A 36 2.08 14.70 2.72
CA GLN A 36 0.98 15.27 3.48
C GLN A 36 0.51 14.30 4.55
N PRO A 37 0.20 14.78 5.77
CA PRO A 37 -0.41 13.93 6.79
C PRO A 37 -1.88 13.66 6.44
N TYR A 38 -2.35 12.47 6.80
CA TYR A 38 -3.72 12.06 6.52
C TYR A 38 -4.43 11.64 7.79
N HIS A 39 -5.76 11.79 7.78
CA HIS A 39 -6.61 11.35 8.88
C HIS A 39 -6.77 9.84 8.85
N LEU A 40 -7.14 9.25 10.00
CA LEU A 40 -7.27 7.81 10.14
C LEU A 40 -8.27 7.20 9.15
N SER A 41 -9.29 7.97 8.76
CA SER A 41 -10.33 7.51 7.84
C SER A 41 -10.01 7.73 6.37
N ASP A 42 -8.91 8.41 6.06
CA ASP A 42 -8.54 8.68 4.67
C ASP A 42 -8.07 7.41 3.98
N LYS A 43 -8.63 7.14 2.80
CA LYS A 43 -8.27 5.97 2.01
C LYS A 43 -7.04 6.24 1.16
N GLY A 44 -6.24 5.21 1.02
CA GLY A 44 -5.08 5.22 0.15
C GLY A 44 -4.72 3.80 -0.21
N CYS A 45 -3.50 3.60 -0.67
CA CYS A 45 -3.06 2.28 -1.13
C CYS A 45 -1.65 1.98 -0.63
N TYR A 46 -1.50 0.79 -0.04
CA TYR A 46 -0.18 0.26 0.27
C TYR A 46 0.37 -0.45 -0.97
N ILE A 47 1.52 -0.01 -1.45
CA ILE A 47 2.16 -0.54 -2.63
C ILE A 47 3.34 -1.41 -2.20
N ALA A 48 3.18 -2.73 -2.34
CA ALA A 48 4.15 -3.67 -1.79
C ALA A 48 5.54 -3.56 -2.43
N VAL A 49 5.61 -3.36 -3.73
CA VAL A 49 6.90 -3.26 -4.42
C VAL A 49 7.73 -2.08 -3.95
N LEU A 50 7.07 -0.98 -3.55
CA LEU A 50 7.74 0.21 -3.02
C LEU A 50 7.84 0.18 -1.49
N ASN A 51 7.03 -0.65 -0.84
CA ASN A 51 6.87 -0.67 0.61
C ASN A 51 6.43 0.71 1.13
N HIS A 52 5.50 1.34 0.42
CA HIS A 52 4.99 2.69 0.71
C HIS A 52 3.48 2.72 0.68
N TRP A 53 2.91 3.62 1.48
CA TRP A 53 1.48 3.97 1.42
C TRP A 53 1.36 5.32 0.74
N TYR A 54 0.56 5.38 -0.33
CA TYR A 54 0.25 6.62 -1.05
C TYR A 54 -1.22 6.97 -0.82
N CYS A 55 -1.51 8.26 -0.70
CA CYS A 55 -2.89 8.70 -0.74
C CYS A 55 -3.48 8.33 -2.11
N LYS A 56 -4.79 8.29 -2.20
CA LYS A 56 -5.45 7.79 -3.41
C LYS A 56 -5.03 8.55 -4.66
N LYS A 57 -4.92 9.87 -4.56
CA LYS A 57 -4.51 10.72 -5.70
C LYS A 57 -3.10 10.36 -6.17
N CYS A 58 -2.15 10.25 -5.25
CA CYS A 58 -0.77 9.91 -5.60
C CYS A 58 -0.66 8.49 -6.13
N TYR A 59 -1.43 7.56 -5.58
CA TYR A 59 -1.47 6.20 -6.07
C TYR A 59 -1.96 6.13 -7.51
N GLU A 60 -3.06 6.82 -7.82
CA GLU A 60 -3.62 6.81 -9.18
C GLU A 60 -2.63 7.38 -10.20
N GLU A 61 -1.92 8.43 -9.83
CA GLU A 61 -0.88 9.00 -10.67
C GLU A 61 0.28 8.03 -10.87
N TRP A 62 0.73 7.40 -9.77
CA TRP A 62 1.83 6.45 -9.84
C TRP A 62 1.48 5.24 -10.70
N VAL A 63 0.33 4.61 -10.47
CA VAL A 63 -0.05 3.38 -11.18
C VAL A 63 -0.26 3.60 -12.67
N SER A 64 -0.62 4.82 -13.07
CA SER A 64 -0.85 5.14 -14.48
C SER A 64 0.42 5.10 -15.33
N ARG A 65 1.59 5.19 -14.68
CA ARG A 65 2.89 5.22 -15.38
C ARG A 65 3.90 4.20 -14.87
N ALA A 66 3.56 3.45 -13.85
CA ALA A 66 4.49 2.49 -13.25
C ALA A 66 4.69 1.27 -14.14
N GLU A 67 5.92 0.76 -14.15
CA GLU A 67 6.27 -0.47 -14.84
C GLU A 67 6.66 -1.53 -13.82
N TRP A 68 6.18 -2.75 -14.02
CA TRP A 68 6.48 -3.87 -13.16
C TRP A 68 7.66 -4.66 -13.71
N TYR A 69 8.62 -4.99 -12.84
CA TYR A 69 9.81 -5.74 -13.24
C TYR A 69 9.87 -7.08 -12.51
N PRO A 70 10.18 -8.18 -13.23
CA PRO A 70 10.26 -9.52 -12.61
C PRO A 70 11.27 -9.63 -11.48
N GLU A 71 12.37 -8.87 -11.53
CA GLU A 71 13.39 -8.89 -10.49
C GLU A 71 12.90 -8.36 -9.14
N ASP A 72 11.80 -7.61 -9.14
CA ASP A 72 11.22 -7.07 -7.91
C ASP A 72 10.18 -8.01 -7.29
N ALA A 73 9.84 -9.11 -7.96
CA ALA A 73 8.75 -9.99 -7.54
C ALA A 73 8.93 -10.55 -6.12
N ASP A 74 10.14 -10.97 -5.77
CA ASP A 74 10.41 -11.55 -4.46
C ASP A 74 10.27 -10.53 -3.34
N VAL A 75 10.78 -9.32 -3.55
CA VAL A 75 10.67 -8.23 -2.58
C VAL A 75 9.21 -7.82 -2.42
N GLU A 76 8.51 -7.69 -3.53
CA GLU A 76 7.09 -7.33 -3.51
C GLU A 76 6.26 -8.35 -2.73
N ARG A 77 6.45 -9.63 -3.01
CA ARG A 77 5.72 -10.70 -2.32
C ARG A 77 6.04 -10.71 -0.83
N ARG A 78 7.29 -10.54 -0.47
CA ARG A 78 7.71 -10.50 0.93
C ARG A 78 7.04 -9.35 1.67
N ASN A 79 7.05 -8.16 1.08
CA ASN A 79 6.41 -6.99 1.67
C ASN A 79 4.89 -7.17 1.77
N PHE A 80 4.28 -7.66 0.70
CA PHE A 80 2.84 -7.92 0.69
C PHE A 80 2.44 -8.90 1.78
N ASN A 81 3.17 -10.01 1.91
CA ASN A 81 2.84 -11.04 2.89
C ASN A 81 3.13 -10.62 4.33
N PHE A 82 3.94 -9.59 4.53
CA PHE A 82 4.12 -8.99 5.84
C PHE A 82 2.88 -8.20 6.25
N TYR A 83 2.36 -7.37 5.34
CA TYR A 83 1.24 -6.48 5.65
C TYR A 83 -0.13 -7.13 5.49
N ALA A 84 -0.28 -8.05 4.53
CA ALA A 84 -1.59 -8.63 4.22
C ALA A 84 -2.31 -9.22 5.43
N PRO A 85 -1.70 -10.13 6.22
CA PRO A 85 -2.42 -10.68 7.38
C PRO A 85 -2.72 -9.64 8.43
N ARG A 86 -1.88 -8.62 8.56
CA ARG A 86 -2.10 -7.52 9.51
C ARG A 86 -3.26 -6.63 9.10
N LEU A 87 -3.56 -6.59 7.82
CA LEU A 87 -4.65 -5.80 7.25
C LEU A 87 -5.90 -6.65 6.96
N GLY A 88 -5.87 -7.93 7.30
CA GLY A 88 -6.99 -8.82 7.05
C GLY A 88 -7.12 -9.25 5.59
N VAL A 89 -6.02 -9.21 4.84
CA VAL A 89 -5.97 -9.57 3.43
C VAL A 89 -5.23 -10.90 3.29
N LYS A 90 -5.64 -11.71 2.33
CA LYS A 90 -5.03 -13.02 2.11
C LYS A 90 -3.63 -12.86 1.51
N CYS A 91 -2.67 -13.64 2.00
CA CYS A 91 -1.31 -13.68 1.46
C CYS A 91 -1.28 -14.22 0.03
N GLN A 92 -0.26 -13.85 -0.69
CA GLN A 92 0.01 -14.35 -2.04
C GLN A 92 0.99 -15.52 -2.05
#